data_44e14febc89dffe55ebed415d26afa3f
#
_entry.id   44e14febc89dffe55ebed415d26afa3f
#
_cell.length_a   1.000
_cell.length_b   1.000
_cell.length_c   1.000
_cell.angle_alpha   90.00
_cell.angle_beta   90.00
_cell.angle_gamma   90.00
#
_symmetry.space_group_name_H-M   'P 1'
#
loop_
_entity.id
_entity.type
_entity.pdbx_description
1 polymer ?
#
loop_
_entity_poly.entity_id
_entity_poly.type
_entity_poly.pdbx_seq_one_letter_code
_entity_poly.pdbx_strand_id
1 'polypeptide(L)'
;MTKTRGFEILSTWQGKDIHLPERKTEKSAGYDIECGEDIDLMPHQVTLIKTGLKAYMEDDEYLAIFIRSSMAIKKGLFLANSTGIILSLIHI
;
A
#
# COMPACT_ATOMS: atom_id res chain seq x y z
N MET A 1 22.14 -4.35 12.17
CA MET A 1 21.60 -5.26 11.13
C MET A 1 20.99 -4.45 9.99
N THR A 2 21.42 -4.70 8.77
CA THR A 2 20.90 -4.01 7.60
C THR A 2 19.54 -4.60 7.22
N LYS A 3 18.54 -3.72 7.05
CA LYS A 3 17.22 -4.15 6.59
C LYS A 3 17.26 -4.34 5.07
N THR A 4 16.72 -5.45 4.59
CA THR A 4 16.71 -5.77 3.17
C THR A 4 15.48 -5.25 2.45
N ARG A 5 14.34 -5.20 3.15
CA ARG A 5 13.08 -4.71 2.59
C ARG A 5 12.19 -4.17 3.69
N GLY A 6 11.30 -3.26 3.34
CA GLY A 6 10.37 -2.69 4.30
C GLY A 6 9.69 -1.43 3.80
N PHE A 7 9.04 -0.75 4.71
CA PHE A 7 8.29 0.46 4.44
C PHE A 7 8.78 1.60 5.32
N GLU A 8 8.67 2.81 4.81
CA GLU A 8 8.97 4.02 5.57
C GLU A 8 7.86 5.03 5.34
N ILE A 9 7.65 5.89 6.35
CA ILE A 9 6.70 6.99 6.22
C ILE A 9 7.41 8.14 5.51
N LEU A 10 6.75 8.72 4.49
CA LEU A 10 7.31 9.85 3.77
C LEU A 10 7.57 11.02 4.71
N SER A 11 8.67 11.75 4.50
CA SER A 11 9.03 12.87 5.35
C SER A 11 7.94 13.94 5.42
N THR A 12 7.23 14.16 4.33
CA THR A 12 6.12 15.13 4.26
C THR A 12 4.87 14.65 5.01
N TRP A 13 4.83 13.39 5.43
CA TRP A 13 3.71 12.81 6.17
C TRP A 13 4.05 12.49 7.62
N GLN A 14 5.24 12.86 8.09
CA GLN A 14 5.60 12.72 9.50
C GLN A 14 4.68 13.59 10.36
N GLY A 15 4.29 13.07 11.51
CA GLY A 15 3.36 13.75 12.40
C GLY A 15 1.89 13.54 12.06
N LYS A 16 1.59 12.89 10.94
CA LYS A 16 0.23 12.48 10.59
C LYS A 16 -0.02 11.07 11.10
N ASP A 17 -1.29 10.69 11.18
CA ASP A 17 -1.68 9.37 11.71
C ASP A 17 -1.48 8.29 10.64
N ILE A 18 -0.22 7.97 10.36
CA ILE A 18 0.17 6.97 9.38
C ILE A 18 0.73 5.76 10.10
N HIS A 19 0.19 4.59 9.82
CA HIS A 19 0.66 3.34 10.38
C HIS A 19 1.46 2.57 9.34
N LEU A 20 2.59 1.99 9.75
CA LEU A 20 3.36 1.12 8.88
C LEU A 20 2.57 -0.15 8.58
N PRO A 21 2.66 -0.68 7.35
CA PRO A 21 1.97 -1.92 7.01
C PRO A 21 2.36 -3.08 7.91
N GLU A 22 1.38 -3.89 8.27
CA GLU A 22 1.57 -5.05 9.14
C GLU A 22 0.90 -6.28 8.55
N ARG A 23 1.41 -7.45 8.92
CA ARG A 23 0.70 -8.69 8.68
C ARG A 23 -0.40 -8.80 9.72
N LYS A 24 -1.61 -9.15 9.28
CA LYS A 24 -2.73 -9.33 10.22
C LYS A 24 -2.59 -10.61 11.04
N THR A 25 -1.94 -11.62 10.50
CA THR A 25 -1.64 -12.86 11.20
C THR A 25 -0.20 -13.26 10.96
N GLU A 26 0.33 -14.13 11.82
CA GLU A 26 1.72 -14.59 11.74
C GLU A 26 2.04 -15.25 10.40
N LYS A 27 1.06 -15.92 9.80
CA LYS A 27 1.25 -16.65 8.55
C LYS A 27 0.73 -15.91 7.32
N SER A 28 0.32 -14.67 7.45
CA SER A 28 -0.12 -13.87 6.30
C SER A 28 1.02 -13.65 5.34
N ALA A 29 0.77 -13.86 4.04
CA ALA A 29 1.77 -13.66 3.00
C ALA A 29 2.05 -12.19 2.76
N GLY A 30 1.05 -11.34 2.90
CA GLY A 30 1.16 -9.92 2.60
C GLY A 30 0.99 -9.02 3.80
N TYR A 31 1.25 -7.75 3.58
CA TYR A 31 1.07 -6.69 4.56
C TYR A 31 -0.14 -5.85 4.16
N ASP A 32 -0.94 -5.45 5.14
CA ASP A 32 -2.08 -4.56 4.89
C ASP A 32 -1.62 -3.11 4.88
N ILE A 33 -1.95 -2.41 3.79
CA ILE A 33 -1.66 -0.99 3.62
C ILE A 33 -2.95 -0.22 3.79
N GLU A 34 -2.91 0.85 4.56
CA GLU A 34 -4.05 1.73 4.79
C GLU A 34 -3.96 2.98 3.92
N CYS A 35 -5.11 3.58 3.63
CA CYS A 35 -5.15 4.92 3.04
C CYS A 35 -4.52 5.90 4.03
N GLY A 36 -3.72 6.84 3.52
CA GLY A 36 -3.05 7.83 4.37
C GLY A 36 -3.99 8.89 4.92
N GLU A 37 -5.18 9.01 4.35
CA GLU A 37 -6.19 9.98 4.76
C GLU A 37 -7.58 9.44 4.42
N ASP A 38 -8.60 10.01 5.06
CA ASP A 38 -9.98 9.67 4.73
C ASP A 38 -10.29 10.13 3.31
N ILE A 39 -10.96 9.28 2.55
CA ILE A 39 -11.26 9.58 1.16
C ILE A 39 -12.57 8.93 0.76
N ASP A 40 -13.35 9.65 -0.03
CA ASP A 40 -14.61 9.13 -0.57
C ASP A 40 -14.38 8.60 -1.98
N LEU A 41 -14.80 7.36 -2.20
CA LEU A 41 -14.71 6.72 -3.51
C LEU A 41 -16.07 6.80 -4.20
N MET A 42 -16.11 7.57 -5.29
CA MET A 42 -17.35 7.70 -6.06
C MET A 42 -17.46 6.58 -7.08
N PRO A 43 -18.68 6.04 -7.29
CA PRO A 43 -18.87 4.99 -8.29
C PRO A 43 -18.44 5.44 -9.69
N HIS A 44 -17.88 4.51 -10.46
CA HIS A 44 -17.48 4.72 -11.85
C HIS A 44 -16.41 5.79 -12.04
N GLN A 45 -15.61 6.07 -11.01
CA GLN A 45 -14.51 7.03 -11.07
C GLN A 45 -13.22 6.41 -10.56
N VAL A 46 -12.12 6.74 -11.22
CA VAL A 46 -10.78 6.40 -10.73
C VAL A 46 -10.38 7.46 -9.72
N THR A 47 -9.97 7.03 -8.53
CA THR A 47 -9.54 7.93 -7.46
C THR A 47 -8.10 7.60 -7.09
N LEU A 48 -7.24 8.62 -7.07
CA LEU A 48 -5.87 8.46 -6.61
C LEU A 48 -5.86 8.53 -5.08
N ILE A 49 -5.31 7.50 -4.45
CA ILE A 49 -5.23 7.42 -2.99
C ILE A 49 -3.77 7.50 -2.58
N LYS A 50 -3.46 8.42 -1.67
CA LYS A 50 -2.13 8.55 -1.11
C LYS A 50 -2.05 7.75 0.19
N THR A 51 -0.95 7.03 0.37
CA THR A 51 -0.73 6.23 1.57
C THR A 51 0.22 6.88 2.56
N GLY A 52 1.03 7.83 2.10
CA GLY A 52 2.08 8.44 2.92
C GLY A 52 3.30 7.54 3.09
N LEU A 53 3.39 6.47 2.31
CA LEU A 53 4.44 5.46 2.44
C LEU A 53 5.32 5.38 1.20
N LYS A 54 6.52 4.87 1.42
CA LYS A 54 7.41 4.41 0.36
C LYS A 54 7.97 3.06 0.78
N ALA A 55 8.40 2.27 -0.20
CA ALA A 55 8.95 0.95 0.06
C ALA A 55 10.42 0.91 -0.35
N TYR A 56 11.20 0.10 0.37
CA TYR A 56 12.58 -0.20 -0.03
C TYR A 56 12.76 -1.71 -0.10
N MET A 57 13.60 -2.15 -1.01
CA MET A 57 13.80 -3.57 -1.26
C MET A 57 15.09 -3.77 -2.04
N GLU A 58 15.47 -5.01 -2.23
CA GLU A 58 16.66 -5.32 -3.02
C GLU A 58 16.39 -5.17 -4.52
N ASP A 59 17.47 -5.05 -5.30
CA ASP A 59 17.37 -4.73 -6.74
C ASP A 59 16.62 -5.79 -7.55
N ASP A 60 16.63 -7.04 -7.09
CA ASP A 60 15.95 -8.14 -7.76
C ASP A 60 14.53 -8.38 -7.24
N GLU A 61 13.99 -7.43 -6.49
CA GLU A 61 12.67 -7.52 -5.89
C GLU A 61 11.75 -6.41 -6.39
N TYR A 62 10.45 -6.65 -6.31
CA TYR A 62 9.44 -5.61 -6.48
C TYR A 62 8.30 -5.88 -5.50
N LEU A 63 7.53 -4.82 -5.21
CA LEU A 63 6.34 -4.93 -4.38
C LEU A 63 5.12 -4.96 -5.29
N ALA A 64 4.28 -5.98 -5.15
CA ALA A 64 3.02 -6.07 -5.87
C ALA A 64 1.88 -5.70 -4.94
N ILE A 65 1.01 -4.81 -5.39
CA ILE A 65 -0.13 -4.32 -4.61
C ILE A 65 -1.42 -4.86 -5.20
N PHE A 66 -2.23 -5.45 -4.33
CA PHE A 66 -3.53 -6.02 -4.69
C PHE A 66 -4.62 -5.46 -3.79
N ILE A 67 -5.84 -5.39 -4.32
CA ILE A 67 -7.02 -5.11 -3.50
C ILE A 67 -7.33 -6.35 -2.67
N ARG A 68 -7.75 -6.15 -1.42
CA ARG A 68 -8.21 -7.25 -0.58
C ARG A 68 -9.46 -7.88 -1.20
N SER A 69 -9.55 -9.21 -1.10
CA SER A 69 -10.67 -9.93 -1.70
C SER A 69 -12.03 -9.46 -1.17
N SER A 70 -12.13 -9.13 0.11
CA SER A 70 -13.39 -8.64 0.68
C SER A 70 -13.83 -7.31 0.05
N MET A 71 -12.89 -6.43 -0.28
CA MET A 71 -13.21 -5.17 -0.93
C MET A 71 -13.60 -5.38 -2.39
N ALA A 72 -12.92 -6.30 -3.08
CA ALA A 72 -13.26 -6.61 -4.46
C ALA A 72 -14.63 -7.29 -4.57
N ILE A 73 -14.89 -8.29 -3.72
CA ILE A 73 -16.11 -9.10 -3.80
C ILE A 73 -17.31 -8.36 -3.23
N LYS A 74 -17.18 -7.75 -2.05
CA LYS A 74 -18.31 -7.14 -1.34
C LYS A 74 -18.58 -5.71 -1.77
N LYS A 75 -17.56 -4.98 -2.21
CA LYS A 75 -17.68 -3.55 -2.52
C LYS A 75 -17.46 -3.22 -3.99
N GLY A 76 -17.06 -4.20 -4.79
CA GLY A 76 -16.80 -3.98 -6.21
C GLY A 76 -15.64 -3.06 -6.50
N LEU A 77 -14.69 -2.96 -5.58
CA LEU A 77 -13.48 -2.14 -5.75
C LEU A 77 -12.38 -2.92 -6.44
N PHE A 78 -11.60 -2.25 -7.27
CA PHE A 78 -10.43 -2.84 -7.90
C PHE A 78 -9.41 -1.75 -8.23
N LEU A 79 -8.16 -2.16 -8.42
CA LEU A 79 -7.12 -1.23 -8.86
C LEU A 79 -7.30 -0.96 -10.35
N ALA A 80 -7.17 0.31 -10.75
CA ALA A 80 -7.35 0.70 -12.14
C ALA A 80 -6.38 -0.01 -13.09
N ASN A 81 -5.18 -0.33 -12.59
CA ASN A 81 -4.15 -1.05 -13.34
C ASN A 81 -4.08 -2.54 -12.97
N SER A 82 -5.08 -3.07 -12.30
CA SER A 82 -5.19 -4.45 -11.82
C SER A 82 -4.20 -4.80 -10.71
N THR A 83 -2.92 -4.55 -10.91
CA THR A 83 -1.86 -4.79 -9.93
C THR A 83 -0.90 -3.61 -9.95
N GLY A 84 -0.61 -3.05 -8.79
CA GLY A 84 0.41 -2.02 -8.67
C GLY A 84 1.78 -2.65 -8.52
N ILE A 85 2.75 -2.21 -9.30
CA ILE A 85 4.14 -2.67 -9.21
C ILE A 85 4.98 -1.51 -8.70
N ILE A 86 5.62 -1.72 -7.56
CA ILE A 86 6.42 -0.70 -6.89
C ILE A 86 7.88 -1.14 -6.87
N LEU A 87 8.75 -0.29 -7.35
CA LEU A 87 10.19 -0.51 -7.27
C LEU A 87 10.75 0.23 -6.05
N SER A 88 11.99 -0.06 -5.73
CA SER A 88 12.59 0.48 -4.50
C SER A 88 12.59 2.01 -4.48
N LEU A 89 12.31 2.58 -3.30
CA LEU A 89 12.26 4.01 -3.00
C LEU A 89 11.20 4.78 -3.78
N ILE A 90 10.17 4.09 -4.25
CA ILE A 90 9.05 4.72 -4.95
C ILE A 90 7.89 4.91 -3.97
N HIS A 91 7.23 6.06 -4.07
CA HIS A 91 6.04 6.39 -3.27
C HIS A 91 4.85 5.51 -3.66
N ILE A 92 4.11 5.11 -2.65
CA ILE A 92 2.91 4.29 -2.84
C ILE A 92 1.66 5.16 -2.81
#